data_fc90cf8179c47fef63808847d3c738a7
#
_entry.id   fc90cf8179c47fef63808847d3c738a7
#
_cell.length_a   1.000
_cell.length_b   1.000
_cell.length_c   1.000
_cell.angle_alpha   90.00
_cell.angle_beta   90.00
_cell.angle_gamma   90.00
#
_symmetry.space_group_name_H-M   'P 1'
#
loop_
_entity.id
_entity.type
_entity.pdbx_description
1 polymer ?
#
loop_
_entity_poly.entity_id
_entity_poly.type
_entity_poly.pdbx_seq_one_letter_code
_entity_poly.pdbx_strand_id
1 'polypeptide(L)'
;FCLSRGLGDVYKRQTVFRVATVCVLFPFIPKIEQLVCWLVKDSAEELEDEADFDLLEERLLNYPALAIGQCHRAMSGMARKLRKNVNRAMNLLNEYQQDKFDKVQRKENLIDKYESRLGEYLMKLTKHEMNSAQTRQASLYLHTINDFERIGDHASYIAYMSSEMHDNHTNFSQEAWDELNVVMEAVREEINLTCRAFLNDDKEMAQRVAPLGMIITSLCNELKMHHVERLSNGNCGLEEGTVYTDILNSFNRIAAHCASAMVALLKSGDENPDMHIHDSKIYPSDSVEYYTYFKEYRQKYEIVKNEEHMRSMEPEEVE
;
A
#
# COMPACT_ATOMS: atom_id res chain seq x y z
N PHE A 1 -40.17 -4.51 -48.04
CA PHE A 1 -39.18 -3.61 -48.74
C PHE A 1 -39.23 -2.14 -48.28
N CYS A 2 -40.22 -1.70 -47.51
CA CYS A 2 -40.29 -0.31 -46.99
C CYS A 2 -39.59 -0.06 -45.63
N LEU A 3 -39.32 -1.08 -44.82
CA LEU A 3 -38.68 -0.88 -43.50
C LEU A 3 -37.16 -0.64 -43.58
N SER A 4 -36.48 -1.10 -44.61
CA SER A 4 -35.03 -0.97 -44.75
C SER A 4 -34.56 0.44 -45.15
N ARG A 5 -35.41 1.22 -45.84
CA ARG A 5 -35.11 2.62 -46.20
C ARG A 5 -35.20 3.59 -45.01
N GLY A 6 -36.12 3.35 -44.09
CA GLY A 6 -36.28 4.19 -42.88
C GLY A 6 -35.12 4.10 -41.89
N LEU A 7 -34.55 2.90 -41.68
CA LEU A 7 -33.39 2.73 -40.78
C LEU A 7 -32.14 3.43 -41.33
N GLY A 8 -31.87 3.33 -42.63
CA GLY A 8 -30.70 3.98 -43.24
C GLY A 8 -30.73 5.52 -43.13
N ASP A 9 -31.92 6.12 -43.21
CA ASP A 9 -32.10 7.57 -43.08
C ASP A 9 -31.96 8.04 -41.63
N VAL A 10 -32.39 7.23 -40.65
CA VAL A 10 -32.19 7.51 -39.21
C VAL A 10 -30.70 7.47 -38.85
N TYR A 11 -29.96 6.46 -39.32
CA TYR A 11 -28.51 6.39 -39.10
C TYR A 11 -27.76 7.55 -39.74
N LYS A 12 -28.10 7.93 -40.95
CA LYS A 12 -27.51 9.09 -41.65
C LYS A 12 -27.77 10.39 -40.90
N ARG A 13 -29.00 10.63 -40.46
CA ARG A 13 -29.34 11.81 -39.63
C ARG A 13 -28.59 11.83 -38.31
N GLN A 14 -28.47 10.68 -37.62
CA GLN A 14 -27.74 10.55 -36.37
C GLN A 14 -26.25 10.79 -36.58
N THR A 15 -25.65 10.29 -37.67
CA THR A 15 -24.23 10.53 -37.98
C THR A 15 -24.00 11.99 -38.32
N VAL A 16 -24.83 12.61 -39.14
CA VAL A 16 -24.74 14.04 -39.48
C VAL A 16 -24.87 14.90 -38.21
N PHE A 17 -25.81 14.58 -37.32
CA PHE A 17 -25.98 15.30 -36.07
C PHE A 17 -24.76 15.18 -35.17
N ARG A 18 -24.19 13.98 -35.01
CA ARG A 18 -22.95 13.76 -34.19
C ARG A 18 -21.77 14.53 -34.77
N VAL A 19 -21.57 14.47 -36.10
CA VAL A 19 -20.49 15.21 -36.76
C VAL A 19 -20.71 16.73 -36.61
N ALA A 20 -21.92 17.23 -36.79
CA ALA A 20 -22.23 18.63 -36.61
C ALA A 20 -21.98 19.07 -35.12
N THR A 21 -22.39 18.25 -34.16
CA THR A 21 -22.14 18.51 -32.71
C THR A 21 -20.64 18.58 -32.41
N VAL A 22 -19.84 17.64 -32.93
CA VAL A 22 -18.38 17.66 -32.75
C VAL A 22 -17.80 18.91 -33.40
N CYS A 23 -18.16 19.26 -34.61
CA CYS A 23 -17.65 20.47 -35.30
C CYS A 23 -18.01 21.75 -34.57
N VAL A 24 -19.18 21.82 -33.94
CA VAL A 24 -19.63 22.99 -33.15
C VAL A 24 -18.89 23.03 -31.81
N LEU A 25 -18.71 21.89 -31.14
CA LEU A 25 -18.07 21.86 -29.81
C LEU A 25 -16.54 21.93 -29.88
N PHE A 26 -15.92 21.45 -30.95
CA PHE A 26 -14.48 21.38 -31.12
C PHE A 26 -13.75 22.72 -30.81
N PRO A 27 -14.19 23.87 -31.36
CA PRO A 27 -13.52 25.15 -31.07
C PRO A 27 -13.76 25.64 -29.62
N PHE A 28 -14.70 25.03 -28.88
CA PHE A 28 -14.96 25.38 -27.50
C PHE A 28 -14.19 24.50 -26.49
N ILE A 29 -13.56 23.41 -26.93
CA ILE A 29 -12.78 22.50 -26.07
C ILE A 29 -11.79 23.27 -25.20
N PRO A 30 -10.94 24.16 -25.74
CA PRO A 30 -9.97 24.91 -24.91
C PRO A 30 -10.63 25.83 -23.87
N LYS A 31 -11.82 26.36 -24.19
CA LYS A 31 -12.58 27.21 -23.26
C LYS A 31 -13.27 26.40 -22.18
N ILE A 32 -13.75 25.21 -22.52
CA ILE A 32 -14.32 24.26 -21.56
C ILE A 32 -13.22 23.77 -20.61
N GLU A 33 -12.05 23.44 -21.15
CA GLU A 33 -10.87 23.07 -20.35
C GLU A 33 -10.49 24.19 -19.37
N GLN A 34 -10.38 25.44 -19.84
CA GLN A 34 -10.09 26.60 -18.98
C GLN A 34 -11.18 26.81 -17.91
N LEU A 35 -12.45 26.60 -18.26
CA LEU A 35 -13.56 26.70 -17.32
C LEU A 35 -13.50 25.61 -16.26
N VAL A 36 -13.19 24.38 -16.65
CA VAL A 36 -13.03 23.24 -15.73
C VAL A 36 -11.83 23.47 -14.81
N CYS A 37 -10.67 23.89 -15.33
CA CYS A 37 -9.48 24.22 -14.54
C CYS A 37 -9.72 25.41 -13.59
N TRP A 38 -10.60 26.35 -13.95
CA TRP A 38 -11.00 27.45 -13.07
C TRP A 38 -11.97 27.02 -11.96
N LEU A 39 -12.87 26.07 -12.27
CA LEU A 39 -13.88 25.52 -11.34
C LEU A 39 -13.26 24.48 -10.39
N VAL A 40 -12.38 23.63 -10.94
CA VAL A 40 -11.64 22.60 -10.20
C VAL A 40 -10.25 23.16 -9.94
N LYS A 41 -10.09 23.80 -8.81
CA LYS A 41 -8.78 24.29 -8.37
C LYS A 41 -7.97 23.10 -7.86
N ASP A 42 -6.90 22.73 -8.57
CA ASP A 42 -5.99 21.68 -8.13
C ASP A 42 -5.53 21.99 -6.70
N SER A 43 -5.62 20.99 -5.84
CA SER A 43 -5.12 21.17 -4.47
C SER A 43 -3.58 21.31 -4.52
N ALA A 44 -3.00 22.04 -3.57
CA ALA A 44 -1.55 22.17 -3.46
C ALA A 44 -0.87 20.77 -3.40
N GLU A 45 -1.59 19.76 -2.90
CA GLU A 45 -1.15 18.36 -2.83
C GLU A 45 -1.07 17.70 -4.22
N GLU A 46 -1.97 18.04 -5.16
CA GLU A 46 -1.95 17.53 -6.55
C GLU A 46 -0.82 18.15 -7.38
N LEU A 47 -0.54 19.43 -7.16
CA LEU A 47 0.61 20.10 -7.81
C LEU A 47 1.96 19.53 -7.33
N GLU A 48 2.09 19.17 -6.04
CA GLU A 48 3.27 18.46 -5.52
C GLU A 48 3.40 17.05 -6.11
N ASP A 49 2.27 16.39 -6.38
CA ASP A 49 2.25 15.04 -6.95
C ASP A 49 2.78 15.02 -8.39
N GLU A 50 2.48 16.02 -9.21
CA GLU A 50 2.98 16.14 -10.58
C GLU A 50 4.46 16.55 -10.62
N ALA A 51 4.91 17.42 -9.72
CA ALA A 51 6.29 17.87 -9.66
C ALA A 51 7.31 16.73 -9.45
N ASP A 52 6.92 15.64 -8.76
CA ASP A 52 7.79 14.49 -8.59
C ASP A 52 8.05 13.74 -9.92
N PHE A 53 7.13 13.77 -10.88
CA PHE A 53 7.30 13.15 -12.20
C PHE A 53 8.14 14.00 -13.16
N ASP A 54 8.12 15.32 -13.02
CA ASP A 54 8.94 16.23 -13.81
C ASP A 54 10.45 16.04 -13.53
N LEU A 55 10.79 15.38 -12.41
CA LEU A 55 12.17 15.01 -12.10
C LEU A 55 12.74 13.95 -13.05
N LEU A 56 11.89 13.10 -13.67
CA LEU A 56 12.29 11.96 -14.50
C LEU A 56 12.59 12.40 -15.95
N GLU A 57 13.57 13.28 -16.13
CA GLU A 57 13.93 13.81 -17.44
C GLU A 57 14.69 12.81 -18.30
N GLU A 58 14.21 12.49 -19.50
CA GLU A 58 14.86 11.54 -20.44
C GLU A 58 16.28 11.95 -20.82
N ARG A 59 16.59 13.25 -20.88
CA ARG A 59 17.96 13.73 -21.17
C ARG A 59 19.00 13.28 -20.14
N LEU A 60 18.57 12.98 -18.89
CA LEU A 60 19.47 12.54 -17.83
C LEU A 60 19.82 11.05 -17.94
N LEU A 61 19.15 10.27 -18.78
CA LEU A 61 19.47 8.85 -19.02
C LEU A 61 20.91 8.67 -19.53
N ASN A 62 21.47 9.68 -20.23
CA ASN A 62 22.87 9.68 -20.65
C ASN A 62 23.87 9.88 -19.48
N TYR A 63 23.38 10.20 -18.29
CA TYR A 63 24.16 10.41 -17.08
C TYR A 63 23.61 9.54 -15.94
N PRO A 64 23.91 8.22 -15.92
CA PRO A 64 23.25 7.26 -15.03
C PRO A 64 23.26 7.64 -13.55
N ALA A 65 24.34 8.25 -13.05
CA ALA A 65 24.42 8.69 -11.65
C ALA A 65 23.37 9.77 -11.33
N LEU A 66 23.12 10.70 -12.25
CA LEU A 66 22.09 11.74 -12.08
C LEU A 66 20.70 11.16 -12.22
N ALA A 67 20.49 10.27 -13.19
CA ALA A 67 19.21 9.59 -13.40
C ALA A 67 18.79 8.76 -12.16
N ILE A 68 19.71 8.01 -11.55
CA ILE A 68 19.49 7.26 -10.30
C ILE A 68 19.13 8.22 -9.16
N GLY A 69 19.81 9.36 -9.05
CA GLY A 69 19.49 10.38 -8.06
C GLY A 69 18.07 10.96 -8.23
N GLN A 70 17.58 11.11 -9.45
CA GLN A 70 16.20 11.53 -9.73
C GLN A 70 15.19 10.43 -9.36
N CYS A 71 15.49 9.16 -9.70
CA CYS A 71 14.67 8.03 -9.28
C CYS A 71 14.54 7.98 -7.74
N HIS A 72 15.64 8.17 -7.01
CA HIS A 72 15.59 8.20 -5.54
C HIS A 72 14.66 9.29 -4.99
N ARG A 73 14.70 10.49 -5.58
CA ARG A 73 13.82 11.60 -5.17
C ARG A 73 12.35 11.29 -5.44
N ALA A 74 12.01 10.79 -6.61
CA ALA A 74 10.66 10.41 -6.97
C ALA A 74 10.14 9.27 -6.06
N MET A 75 10.95 8.22 -5.83
CA MET A 75 10.62 7.14 -4.89
C MET A 75 10.46 7.64 -3.45
N SER A 76 11.24 8.64 -3.05
CA SER A 76 11.06 9.28 -1.74
C SER A 76 9.71 10.00 -1.64
N GLY A 77 9.23 10.58 -2.73
CA GLY A 77 7.86 11.11 -2.86
C GLY A 77 6.81 10.01 -2.68
N MET A 78 6.97 8.90 -3.42
CA MET A 78 6.11 7.71 -3.33
C MET A 78 6.04 7.16 -1.90
N ALA A 79 7.18 6.94 -1.23
CA ALA A 79 7.25 6.43 0.15
C ALA A 79 6.51 7.32 1.16
N ARG A 80 6.65 8.64 1.06
CA ARG A 80 5.92 9.58 1.93
C ARG A 80 4.41 9.52 1.72
N LYS A 81 3.96 9.38 0.48
CA LYS A 81 2.54 9.27 0.12
C LYS A 81 1.98 7.93 0.55
N LEU A 82 2.69 6.85 0.30
CA LEU A 82 2.36 5.49 0.73
C LEU A 82 2.13 5.42 2.24
N ARG A 83 3.09 5.88 3.05
CA ARG A 83 2.97 5.91 4.50
C ARG A 83 1.71 6.63 4.98
N LYS A 84 1.42 7.80 4.39
CA LYS A 84 0.21 8.56 4.74
C LYS A 84 -1.06 7.81 4.33
N ASN A 85 -1.04 7.11 3.19
CA ASN A 85 -2.19 6.39 2.66
C ASN A 85 -2.52 5.15 3.49
N VAL A 86 -1.52 4.34 3.85
CA VAL A 86 -1.69 3.18 4.77
C VAL A 86 -2.31 3.63 6.09
N ASN A 87 -1.76 4.69 6.71
CA ASN A 87 -2.30 5.22 7.98
C ASN A 87 -3.75 5.72 7.83
N ARG A 88 -4.09 6.33 6.71
CA ARG A 88 -5.46 6.80 6.42
C ARG A 88 -6.41 5.63 6.24
N ALA A 89 -6.02 4.58 5.51
CA ALA A 89 -6.80 3.37 5.32
C ALA A 89 -7.10 2.67 6.66
N MET A 90 -6.10 2.52 7.52
CA MET A 90 -6.30 1.95 8.86
C MET A 90 -7.22 2.80 9.74
N ASN A 91 -7.17 4.13 9.64
CA ASN A 91 -8.08 4.99 10.41
C ASN A 91 -9.54 4.88 9.96
N LEU A 92 -9.80 4.51 8.70
CA LEU A 92 -11.16 4.27 8.20
C LEU A 92 -11.84 3.08 8.87
N LEU A 93 -11.09 2.08 9.34
CA LEU A 93 -11.63 0.95 10.10
C LEU A 93 -12.29 1.41 11.40
N ASN A 94 -11.71 2.41 12.09
CA ASN A 94 -12.25 2.95 13.33
C ASN A 94 -13.42 3.91 13.08
N GLU A 95 -13.34 4.73 12.03
CA GLU A 95 -14.35 5.72 11.69
C GLU A 95 -14.38 5.93 10.18
N TYR A 96 -15.40 5.33 9.53
CA TYR A 96 -15.58 5.47 8.09
C TYR A 96 -16.02 6.88 7.72
N GLN A 97 -15.37 7.47 6.72
CA GLN A 97 -15.72 8.75 6.12
C GLN A 97 -15.49 8.67 4.62
N GLN A 98 -16.53 8.94 3.81
CA GLN A 98 -16.50 8.80 2.35
C GLN A 98 -15.40 9.67 1.70
N ASP A 99 -15.19 10.90 2.15
CA ASP A 99 -14.15 11.77 1.63
C ASP A 99 -12.73 11.26 1.89
N LYS A 100 -12.52 10.60 3.03
CA LYS A 100 -11.25 9.94 3.36
C LYS A 100 -11.06 8.65 2.54
N PHE A 101 -12.13 7.88 2.32
CA PHE A 101 -12.11 6.72 1.44
C PHE A 101 -11.71 7.13 0.01
N ASP A 102 -12.39 8.12 -0.58
CA ASP A 102 -12.08 8.63 -1.91
C ASP A 102 -10.63 9.14 -2.01
N LYS A 103 -10.11 9.69 -0.92
CA LYS A 103 -8.72 10.15 -0.85
C LYS A 103 -7.73 8.98 -0.82
N VAL A 104 -8.06 7.85 -0.17
CA VAL A 104 -7.25 6.63 -0.22
C VAL A 104 -7.18 6.11 -1.64
N GLN A 105 -8.32 6.01 -2.34
CA GLN A 105 -8.40 5.53 -3.72
C GLN A 105 -7.62 6.43 -4.70
N ARG A 106 -7.74 7.75 -4.57
CA ARG A 106 -6.95 8.69 -5.39
C ARG A 106 -5.44 8.56 -5.16
N LYS A 107 -5.01 8.29 -3.92
CA LYS A 107 -3.58 8.14 -3.60
C LYS A 107 -3.02 6.78 -4.02
N GLU A 108 -3.83 5.74 -4.05
CA GLU A 108 -3.46 4.45 -4.64
C GLU A 108 -3.23 4.60 -6.16
N ASN A 109 -4.16 5.19 -6.90
CA ASN A 109 -3.98 5.49 -8.33
C ASN A 109 -2.72 6.34 -8.62
N LEU A 110 -2.30 7.18 -7.66
CA LEU A 110 -1.06 7.94 -7.77
C LEU A 110 0.16 7.05 -7.53
N ILE A 111 0.09 6.10 -6.58
CA ILE A 111 1.16 5.13 -6.30
C ILE A 111 1.40 4.25 -7.52
N ASP A 112 0.34 3.81 -8.20
CA ASP A 112 0.41 3.08 -9.49
C ASP A 112 1.09 3.91 -10.58
N LYS A 113 0.79 5.21 -10.63
CA LYS A 113 1.49 6.12 -11.55
C LYS A 113 2.99 6.18 -11.25
N TYR A 114 3.39 6.18 -9.96
CA TYR A 114 4.82 6.14 -9.60
C TYR A 114 5.46 4.83 -10.05
N GLU A 115 4.80 3.68 -9.82
CA GLU A 115 5.27 2.37 -10.28
C GLU A 115 5.54 2.40 -11.79
N SER A 116 4.53 2.73 -12.58
CA SER A 116 4.60 2.74 -14.04
C SER A 116 5.67 3.71 -14.56
N ARG A 117 5.70 4.96 -14.07
CA ARG A 117 6.64 6.00 -14.54
C ARG A 117 8.09 5.71 -14.15
N LEU A 118 8.31 5.33 -12.90
CA LEU A 118 9.65 4.96 -12.41
C LEU A 118 10.13 3.67 -13.05
N GLY A 119 9.26 2.65 -13.19
CA GLY A 119 9.58 1.40 -13.84
C GLY A 119 10.00 1.62 -15.29
N GLU A 120 9.23 2.39 -16.07
CA GLU A 120 9.58 2.74 -17.46
C GLU A 120 10.92 3.49 -17.53
N TYR A 121 11.13 4.48 -16.66
CA TYR A 121 12.36 5.27 -16.64
C TYR A 121 13.59 4.43 -16.28
N LEU A 122 13.49 3.58 -15.25
CA LEU A 122 14.54 2.65 -14.86
C LEU A 122 14.83 1.61 -15.96
N MET A 123 13.82 1.08 -16.63
CA MET A 123 14.00 0.18 -17.77
C MET A 123 14.68 0.86 -18.96
N LYS A 124 14.43 2.16 -19.21
CA LYS A 124 15.19 2.93 -20.19
C LYS A 124 16.65 3.11 -19.74
N LEU A 125 16.86 3.38 -18.45
CA LEU A 125 18.20 3.58 -17.88
C LEU A 125 19.07 2.32 -18.00
N THR A 126 18.52 1.11 -17.86
CA THR A 126 19.28 -0.15 -18.00
C THR A 126 19.83 -0.39 -19.40
N LYS A 127 19.39 0.35 -20.42
CA LYS A 127 19.94 0.29 -21.78
C LYS A 127 21.19 1.13 -21.96
N HIS A 128 21.56 1.96 -20.98
CA HIS A 128 22.76 2.78 -20.97
C HIS A 128 23.90 2.08 -20.22
N GLU A 129 25.14 2.48 -20.51
CA GLU A 129 26.31 1.94 -19.80
C GLU A 129 26.29 2.39 -18.33
N MET A 130 26.22 1.43 -17.43
CA MET A 130 26.21 1.63 -15.98
C MET A 130 27.34 0.81 -15.33
N ASN A 131 27.95 1.37 -14.29
CA ASN A 131 28.85 0.59 -13.45
C ASN A 131 28.07 -0.35 -12.52
N SER A 132 28.77 -1.31 -11.89
CA SER A 132 28.13 -2.33 -11.03
C SER A 132 27.32 -1.73 -9.87
N ALA A 133 27.76 -0.62 -9.27
CA ALA A 133 27.02 0.04 -8.21
C ALA A 133 25.71 0.66 -8.70
N GLN A 134 25.74 1.32 -9.86
CA GLN A 134 24.55 1.89 -10.51
C GLN A 134 23.56 0.80 -10.93
N THR A 135 24.03 -0.31 -11.47
CA THR A 135 23.17 -1.46 -11.82
C THR A 135 22.49 -2.04 -10.58
N ARG A 136 23.22 -2.23 -9.48
CA ARG A 136 22.64 -2.67 -8.21
C ARG A 136 21.57 -1.71 -7.68
N GLN A 137 21.85 -0.40 -7.74
CA GLN A 137 20.90 0.61 -7.28
C GLN A 137 19.63 0.65 -8.12
N ALA A 138 19.76 0.54 -9.45
CA ALA A 138 18.60 0.47 -10.35
C ALA A 138 17.76 -0.80 -10.08
N SER A 139 18.42 -1.94 -9.84
CA SER A 139 17.74 -3.20 -9.48
C SER A 139 17.02 -3.10 -8.13
N LEU A 140 17.67 -2.50 -7.11
CA LEU A 140 17.04 -2.22 -5.82
C LEU A 140 15.75 -1.39 -6.00
N TYR A 141 15.82 -0.31 -6.80
CA TYR A 141 14.66 0.54 -7.00
C TYR A 141 13.53 -0.16 -7.73
N LEU A 142 13.83 -0.94 -8.77
CA LEU A 142 12.81 -1.75 -9.47
C LEU A 142 12.10 -2.74 -8.52
N HIS A 143 12.83 -3.32 -7.58
CA HIS A 143 12.25 -4.23 -6.59
C HIS A 143 11.39 -3.47 -5.58
N THR A 144 11.93 -2.40 -5.01
CA THR A 144 11.25 -1.59 -3.99
C THR A 144 9.98 -0.91 -4.51
N ILE A 145 9.96 -0.48 -5.78
CA ILE A 145 8.77 0.11 -6.41
C ILE A 145 7.59 -0.86 -6.37
N ASN A 146 7.81 -2.12 -6.78
CA ASN A 146 6.79 -3.16 -6.74
C ASN A 146 6.28 -3.41 -5.31
N ASP A 147 7.19 -3.49 -4.32
CA ASP A 147 6.78 -3.69 -2.94
C ASP A 147 5.94 -2.51 -2.42
N PHE A 148 6.29 -1.28 -2.78
CA PHE A 148 5.54 -0.09 -2.38
C PHE A 148 4.15 -0.01 -3.03
N GLU A 149 4.02 -0.40 -4.31
CA GLU A 149 2.72 -0.53 -4.97
C GLU A 149 1.86 -1.58 -4.27
N ARG A 150 2.40 -2.79 -4.00
CA ARG A 150 1.67 -3.85 -3.30
C ARG A 150 1.20 -3.44 -1.90
N ILE A 151 1.99 -2.67 -1.17
CA ILE A 151 1.55 -2.08 0.11
C ILE A 151 0.39 -1.11 -0.12
N GLY A 152 0.44 -0.32 -1.21
CA GLY A 152 -0.64 0.59 -1.62
C GLY A 152 -1.95 -0.14 -1.94
N ASP A 153 -1.87 -1.23 -2.70
CA ASP A 153 -2.99 -2.13 -3.02
C ASP A 153 -3.68 -2.63 -1.75
N HIS A 154 -2.89 -3.16 -0.81
CA HIS A 154 -3.43 -3.67 0.45
C HIS A 154 -4.04 -2.56 1.33
N ALA A 155 -3.49 -1.35 1.30
CA ALA A 155 -4.09 -0.21 1.98
C ALA A 155 -5.44 0.18 1.35
N SER A 156 -5.54 0.18 0.02
CA SER A 156 -6.79 0.40 -0.71
C SER A 156 -7.83 -0.67 -0.39
N TYR A 157 -7.40 -1.94 -0.31
CA TYR A 157 -8.27 -3.05 0.06
C TYR A 157 -8.78 -2.94 1.51
N ILE A 158 -7.94 -2.53 2.47
CA ILE A 158 -8.38 -2.25 3.86
C ILE A 158 -9.44 -1.14 3.88
N ALA A 159 -9.26 -0.08 3.09
CA ALA A 159 -10.26 0.98 2.99
C ALA A 159 -11.57 0.46 2.39
N TYR A 160 -11.50 -0.45 1.41
CA TYR A 160 -12.68 -1.11 0.84
C TYR A 160 -13.41 -1.95 1.88
N MET A 161 -12.69 -2.73 2.70
CA MET A 161 -13.29 -3.49 3.81
C MET A 161 -13.99 -2.57 4.82
N SER A 162 -13.42 -1.39 5.11
CA SER A 162 -14.06 -0.39 5.96
C SER A 162 -15.37 0.15 5.36
N SER A 163 -15.43 0.35 4.03
CA SER A 163 -16.67 0.74 3.33
C SER A 163 -17.72 -0.37 3.41
N GLU A 164 -17.31 -1.61 3.19
CA GLU A 164 -18.20 -2.77 3.28
C GLU A 164 -18.78 -2.95 4.69
N MET A 165 -17.94 -2.78 5.73
CA MET A 165 -18.41 -2.79 7.12
C MET A 165 -19.44 -1.68 7.40
N HIS A 166 -19.20 -0.48 6.86
CA HIS A 166 -20.13 0.64 7.02
C HIS A 166 -21.48 0.38 6.34
N ASP A 167 -21.46 -0.09 5.10
CA ASP A 167 -22.66 -0.31 4.28
C ASP A 167 -23.50 -1.47 4.80
N ASN A 168 -22.87 -2.53 5.28
CA ASN A 168 -23.52 -3.73 5.86
C ASN A 168 -23.82 -3.58 7.34
N HIS A 169 -23.46 -2.46 7.98
CA HIS A 169 -23.57 -2.25 9.43
C HIS A 169 -22.87 -3.33 10.25
N THR A 170 -21.80 -3.90 9.71
CA THR A 170 -20.98 -4.92 10.35
C THR A 170 -20.08 -4.28 11.40
N ASN A 171 -20.01 -4.87 12.60
CA ASN A 171 -19.12 -4.39 13.67
C ASN A 171 -18.48 -5.57 14.40
N PHE A 172 -17.27 -5.39 14.85
CA PHE A 172 -16.57 -6.39 15.65
C PHE A 172 -16.91 -6.24 17.14
N SER A 173 -16.75 -7.32 17.91
CA SER A 173 -16.82 -7.24 19.36
C SER A 173 -15.71 -6.32 19.91
N GLN A 174 -15.91 -5.78 21.13
CA GLN A 174 -14.89 -4.93 21.77
C GLN A 174 -13.54 -5.66 21.90
N GLU A 175 -13.58 -6.94 22.29
CA GLU A 175 -12.39 -7.79 22.37
C GLU A 175 -11.65 -7.88 21.02
N ALA A 176 -12.40 -8.14 19.92
CA ALA A 176 -11.80 -8.20 18.58
C ALA A 176 -11.21 -6.85 18.14
N TRP A 177 -11.82 -5.73 18.53
CA TRP A 177 -11.27 -4.40 18.29
C TRP A 177 -10.01 -4.13 19.10
N ASP A 178 -9.97 -4.51 20.36
CA ASP A 178 -8.79 -4.34 21.22
C ASP A 178 -7.59 -5.11 20.67
N GLU A 179 -7.80 -6.36 20.27
CA GLU A 179 -6.81 -7.20 19.60
C GLU A 179 -6.35 -6.58 18.24
N LEU A 180 -7.30 -6.17 17.41
CA LEU A 180 -7.01 -5.59 16.09
C LEU A 180 -6.18 -4.30 16.20
N ASN A 181 -6.47 -3.46 17.20
CA ASN A 181 -5.73 -2.24 17.46
C ASN A 181 -4.25 -2.51 17.78
N VAL A 182 -3.92 -3.58 18.49
CA VAL A 182 -2.52 -3.97 18.76
C VAL A 182 -1.80 -4.25 17.44
N VAL A 183 -2.41 -5.00 16.52
CA VAL A 183 -1.82 -5.30 15.21
C VAL A 183 -1.71 -4.04 14.36
N MET A 184 -2.73 -3.17 14.37
CA MET A 184 -2.72 -1.90 13.64
C MET A 184 -1.57 -1.01 14.09
N GLU A 185 -1.28 -0.92 15.38
CA GLU A 185 -0.14 -0.14 15.88
C GLU A 185 1.20 -0.76 15.48
N ALA A 186 1.34 -2.09 15.47
CA ALA A 186 2.53 -2.77 14.97
C ALA A 186 2.76 -2.49 13.47
N VAL A 187 1.71 -2.56 12.64
CA VAL A 187 1.78 -2.23 11.19
C VAL A 187 2.11 -0.75 10.98
N ARG A 188 1.57 0.17 11.81
CA ARG A 188 1.93 1.60 11.78
C ARG A 188 3.41 1.82 12.04
N GLU A 189 3.96 1.13 13.02
CA GLU A 189 5.40 1.23 13.32
C GLU A 189 6.22 0.68 12.16
N GLU A 190 5.85 -0.48 11.62
CA GLU A 190 6.58 -1.13 10.54
C GLU A 190 6.63 -0.28 9.27
N ILE A 191 5.50 0.27 8.81
CA ILE A 191 5.47 1.15 7.62
C ILE A 191 6.26 2.45 7.88
N ASN A 192 6.23 2.97 9.10
CA ASN A 192 7.04 4.13 9.47
C ASN A 192 8.54 3.82 9.42
N LEU A 193 8.97 2.67 9.95
CA LEU A 193 10.36 2.22 9.91
C LEU A 193 10.81 2.01 8.46
N THR A 194 10.04 1.27 7.66
CA THR A 194 10.30 0.98 6.24
C THR A 194 10.49 2.25 5.42
N CYS A 195 9.53 3.17 5.50
CA CYS A 195 9.62 4.42 4.74
C CYS A 195 10.78 5.31 5.21
N ARG A 196 11.06 5.38 6.51
CA ARG A 196 12.16 6.20 7.04
C ARG A 196 13.53 5.59 6.72
N ALA A 197 13.65 4.26 6.82
CA ALA A 197 14.87 3.55 6.43
C ALA A 197 15.20 3.80 4.95
N PHE A 198 14.20 3.70 4.07
CA PHE A 198 14.38 3.98 2.65
C PHE A 198 14.75 5.44 2.38
N LEU A 199 14.05 6.41 3.01
CA LEU A 199 14.29 7.84 2.82
C LEU A 199 15.69 8.29 3.23
N ASN A 200 16.25 7.67 4.26
CA ASN A 200 17.53 8.06 4.87
C ASN A 200 18.67 7.09 4.51
N ASP A 201 18.43 6.05 3.71
CA ASP A 201 19.37 4.94 3.46
C ASP A 201 19.90 4.34 4.79
N ASP A 202 19.02 4.22 5.80
CA ASP A 202 19.34 3.81 7.15
C ASP A 202 19.22 2.29 7.32
N LYS A 203 20.36 1.62 7.26
CA LYS A 203 20.44 0.14 7.37
C LYS A 203 20.13 -0.38 8.78
N GLU A 204 20.47 0.36 9.82
CA GLU A 204 20.13 -0.05 11.19
C GLU A 204 18.62 -0.06 11.38
N MET A 205 17.92 0.97 10.90
CA MET A 205 16.46 1.02 10.90
C MET A 205 15.85 -0.08 10.03
N ALA A 206 16.45 -0.38 8.86
CA ALA A 206 16.01 -1.45 7.98
C ALA A 206 16.07 -2.83 8.64
N GLN A 207 17.11 -3.10 9.46
CA GLN A 207 17.25 -4.36 10.19
C GLN A 207 16.15 -4.61 11.22
N ARG A 208 15.46 -3.58 11.69
CA ARG A 208 14.35 -3.70 12.65
C ARG A 208 13.04 -4.13 12.02
N VAL A 209 12.88 -3.98 10.69
CA VAL A 209 11.61 -4.23 10.00
C VAL A 209 11.26 -5.73 9.99
N ALA A 210 12.18 -6.61 9.60
CA ALA A 210 11.87 -8.03 9.50
C ALA A 210 11.51 -8.69 10.86
N PRO A 211 12.18 -8.41 12.00
CA PRO A 211 11.73 -8.88 13.31
C PRO A 211 10.31 -8.42 13.65
N LEU A 212 9.95 -7.17 13.34
CA LEU A 212 8.61 -6.62 13.56
C LEU A 212 7.57 -7.30 12.67
N GLY A 213 7.90 -7.53 11.38
CA GLY A 213 7.03 -8.25 10.45
C GLY A 213 6.72 -9.68 10.91
N MET A 214 7.70 -10.37 11.52
CA MET A 214 7.46 -11.69 12.12
C MET A 214 6.50 -11.62 13.31
N ILE A 215 6.57 -10.58 14.12
CA ILE A 215 5.60 -10.35 15.23
C ILE A 215 4.22 -10.09 14.65
N ILE A 216 4.07 -9.23 13.63
CA ILE A 216 2.78 -8.97 12.97
C ILE A 216 2.19 -10.27 12.42
N THR A 217 3.00 -11.10 11.77
CA THR A 217 2.57 -12.41 11.25
C THR A 217 2.08 -13.32 12.38
N SER A 218 2.80 -13.38 13.50
CA SER A 218 2.40 -14.16 14.67
C SER A 218 1.08 -13.67 15.25
N LEU A 219 0.94 -12.36 15.45
CA LEU A 219 -0.28 -11.72 15.94
C LEU A 219 -1.48 -12.00 15.01
N CYS A 220 -1.31 -11.80 13.70
CA CYS A 220 -2.38 -12.08 12.73
C CYS A 220 -2.86 -13.55 12.81
N ASN A 221 -1.94 -14.50 13.00
CA ASN A 221 -2.30 -15.91 13.15
C ASN A 221 -3.02 -16.19 14.49
N GLU A 222 -2.56 -15.58 15.57
CA GLU A 222 -3.20 -15.68 16.90
C GLU A 222 -4.62 -15.12 16.85
N LEU A 223 -4.83 -13.94 16.28
CA LEU A 223 -6.13 -13.31 16.14
C LEU A 223 -7.10 -14.13 15.29
N LYS A 224 -6.60 -14.80 14.24
CA LYS A 224 -7.44 -15.73 13.46
C LYS A 224 -7.91 -16.92 14.31
N MET A 225 -7.06 -17.43 15.20
CA MET A 225 -7.47 -18.51 16.12
C MET A 225 -8.50 -18.02 17.13
N HIS A 226 -8.32 -16.85 17.73
CA HIS A 226 -9.30 -16.23 18.63
C HIS A 226 -10.64 -15.99 17.91
N HIS A 227 -10.59 -15.56 16.63
CA HIS A 227 -11.81 -15.42 15.85
C HIS A 227 -12.53 -16.74 15.62
N VAL A 228 -11.83 -17.84 15.31
CA VAL A 228 -12.42 -19.18 15.17
C VAL A 228 -13.07 -19.62 16.48
N GLU A 229 -12.46 -19.31 17.62
CA GLU A 229 -13.03 -19.58 18.94
C GLU A 229 -14.32 -18.77 19.18
N ARG A 230 -14.32 -17.47 18.89
CA ARG A 230 -15.52 -16.61 18.97
C ARG A 230 -16.65 -17.12 18.07
N LEU A 231 -16.32 -17.56 16.85
CA LEU A 231 -17.29 -18.13 15.91
C LEU A 231 -17.89 -19.44 16.45
N SER A 232 -17.06 -20.33 17.01
CA SER A 232 -17.50 -21.60 17.58
C SER A 232 -18.43 -21.43 18.80
N ASN A 233 -18.21 -20.36 19.57
CA ASN A 233 -19.03 -20.00 20.74
C ASN A 233 -20.30 -19.20 20.36
N GLY A 234 -20.51 -18.90 19.06
CA GLY A 234 -21.66 -18.12 18.60
C GLY A 234 -21.59 -16.61 18.92
N ASN A 235 -20.41 -16.11 19.30
CA ASN A 235 -20.16 -14.70 19.66
C ASN A 235 -19.81 -13.83 18.45
N CYS A 236 -19.78 -14.39 17.25
CA CYS A 236 -19.46 -13.70 16.01
C CYS A 236 -20.21 -14.34 14.85
N GLY A 237 -20.65 -13.55 13.87
CA GLY A 237 -21.22 -14.03 12.62
C GLY A 237 -20.17 -14.44 11.60
N LEU A 238 -20.58 -15.18 10.58
CA LEU A 238 -19.69 -15.62 9.50
C LEU A 238 -19.23 -14.44 8.64
N GLU A 239 -20.08 -13.45 8.43
CA GLU A 239 -19.80 -12.28 7.60
C GLU A 239 -18.73 -11.38 8.26
N GLU A 240 -18.91 -11.06 9.56
CA GLU A 240 -17.92 -10.33 10.35
C GLU A 240 -16.56 -11.03 10.35
N GLY A 241 -16.59 -12.37 10.43
CA GLY A 241 -15.39 -13.19 10.44
C GLY A 241 -14.61 -13.16 9.13
N THR A 242 -15.30 -13.10 8.02
CA THR A 242 -14.67 -12.99 6.70
C THR A 242 -13.95 -11.66 6.59
N VAL A 243 -14.62 -10.56 6.89
CA VAL A 243 -14.03 -9.20 6.85
C VAL A 243 -12.83 -9.10 7.81
N TYR A 244 -12.97 -9.61 9.04
CA TYR A 244 -11.88 -9.62 10.02
C TYR A 244 -10.64 -10.36 9.51
N THR A 245 -10.85 -11.54 8.93
CA THR A 245 -9.77 -12.37 8.38
C THR A 245 -9.09 -11.68 7.18
N ASP A 246 -9.84 -11.01 6.33
CA ASP A 246 -9.31 -10.30 5.16
C ASP A 246 -8.48 -9.07 5.55
N ILE A 247 -8.90 -8.35 6.59
CA ILE A 247 -8.10 -7.27 7.18
C ILE A 247 -6.76 -7.81 7.71
N LEU A 248 -6.79 -8.91 8.49
CA LEU A 248 -5.57 -9.54 9.01
C LEU A 248 -4.66 -10.07 7.90
N ASN A 249 -5.23 -10.62 6.82
CA ASN A 249 -4.48 -11.03 5.64
C ASN A 249 -3.76 -9.85 4.98
N SER A 250 -4.45 -8.71 4.86
CA SER A 250 -3.87 -7.49 4.29
C SER A 250 -2.73 -6.95 5.16
N PHE A 251 -2.86 -6.93 6.49
CA PHE A 251 -1.78 -6.55 7.40
C PHE A 251 -0.56 -7.46 7.26
N ASN A 252 -0.78 -8.76 7.19
CA ASN A 252 0.31 -9.73 6.99
C ASN A 252 1.03 -9.52 5.64
N ARG A 253 0.29 -9.17 4.57
CA ARG A 253 0.87 -8.87 3.27
C ARG A 253 1.66 -7.55 3.27
N ILE A 254 1.14 -6.51 3.92
CA ILE A 254 1.88 -5.24 4.10
C ILE A 254 3.21 -5.52 4.80
N ALA A 255 3.21 -6.29 5.89
CA ALA A 255 4.42 -6.65 6.62
C ALA A 255 5.43 -7.42 5.75
N ALA A 256 4.95 -8.38 4.96
CA ALA A 256 5.81 -9.14 4.05
C ALA A 256 6.48 -8.24 2.99
N HIS A 257 5.76 -7.28 2.41
CA HIS A 257 6.31 -6.35 1.42
C HIS A 257 7.24 -5.31 2.06
N CYS A 258 6.96 -4.86 3.28
CA CYS A 258 7.89 -4.01 4.05
C CYS A 258 9.22 -4.73 4.28
N ALA A 259 9.19 -5.98 4.73
CA ALA A 259 10.38 -6.80 4.93
C ALA A 259 11.14 -7.02 3.60
N SER A 260 10.45 -7.32 2.50
CA SER A 260 11.03 -7.50 1.17
C SER A 260 11.78 -6.25 0.69
N ALA A 261 11.17 -5.06 0.78
CA ALA A 261 11.80 -3.80 0.43
C ALA A 261 13.05 -3.52 1.26
N MET A 262 13.05 -3.87 2.55
CA MET A 262 14.21 -3.66 3.43
C MET A 262 15.32 -4.66 3.21
N VAL A 263 15.01 -5.91 2.86
CA VAL A 263 16.01 -6.89 2.38
C VAL A 263 16.74 -6.34 1.16
N ALA A 264 16.01 -5.80 0.20
CA ALA A 264 16.62 -5.19 -1.00
C ALA A 264 17.55 -4.02 -0.63
N LEU A 265 17.15 -3.16 0.31
CA LEU A 265 17.97 -2.05 0.80
C LEU A 265 19.26 -2.52 1.48
N LEU A 266 19.20 -3.56 2.32
CA LEU A 266 20.35 -4.11 3.00
C LEU A 266 21.35 -4.75 2.02
N LYS A 267 20.86 -5.44 0.99
CA LYS A 267 21.68 -6.05 -0.09
C LYS A 267 22.40 -5.02 -0.95
N SER A 268 21.88 -3.82 -1.09
CA SER A 268 22.48 -2.80 -1.97
C SER A 268 23.91 -2.42 -1.61
N GLY A 269 24.33 -2.68 -0.37
CA GLY A 269 25.67 -2.36 0.15
C GLY A 269 26.70 -3.47 0.07
N ASP A 270 26.33 -4.70 -0.31
CA ASP A 270 27.26 -5.82 -0.37
C ASP A 270 28.02 -5.86 -1.69
N GLU A 271 29.36 -6.00 -1.62
CA GLU A 271 30.25 -6.07 -2.81
C GLU A 271 30.12 -7.39 -3.57
N ASN A 272 29.47 -8.43 -3.00
CA ASN A 272 29.36 -9.77 -3.58
C ASN A 272 27.93 -10.08 -4.00
N PRO A 273 27.57 -9.89 -5.30
CA PRO A 273 26.20 -10.02 -5.77
C PRO A 273 25.87 -11.44 -6.24
N ASP A 274 26.01 -12.46 -5.41
CA ASP A 274 25.31 -13.73 -5.69
C ASP A 274 23.81 -13.52 -5.40
N MET A 275 23.10 -13.03 -6.41
CA MET A 275 21.66 -12.67 -6.37
C MET A 275 20.72 -13.86 -6.12
N HIS A 276 21.25 -15.06 -5.92
CA HIS A 276 20.51 -16.30 -5.64
C HIS A 276 20.69 -16.83 -4.21
N ILE A 277 21.31 -16.06 -3.32
CA ILE A 277 21.47 -16.51 -1.93
C ILE A 277 20.13 -16.32 -1.20
N HIS A 278 19.55 -17.43 -0.79
CA HIS A 278 18.39 -17.55 0.09
C HIS A 278 18.36 -16.47 1.17
N ASP A 279 17.18 -15.91 1.44
CA ASP A 279 16.86 -14.87 2.45
C ASP A 279 17.49 -15.11 3.84
N SER A 280 17.86 -16.36 4.16
CA SER A 280 18.48 -16.80 5.41
C SER A 280 19.86 -16.22 5.71
N LYS A 281 20.57 -15.59 4.76
CA LYS A 281 21.89 -14.98 5.00
C LYS A 281 21.87 -13.49 5.28
N ILE A 282 20.77 -12.81 4.94
CA ILE A 282 20.65 -11.34 5.09
C ILE A 282 20.04 -10.96 6.44
N TYR A 283 19.12 -11.77 6.88
CA TYR A 283 18.68 -11.84 8.26
C TYR A 283 19.03 -13.25 8.75
N PRO A 284 20.26 -13.49 9.22
CA PRO A 284 20.46 -14.71 9.97
C PRO A 284 19.46 -14.63 11.11
N SER A 285 18.43 -15.48 11.06
CA SER A 285 17.51 -15.66 12.19
C SER A 285 18.28 -15.95 13.49
N ASP A 286 19.56 -16.20 13.38
CA ASP A 286 20.52 -16.51 14.43
C ASP A 286 21.39 -15.31 14.83
N SER A 287 21.17 -14.07 14.26
CA SER A 287 21.92 -12.90 14.73
C SER A 287 21.40 -12.41 16.06
N VAL A 288 22.32 -11.98 16.95
CA VAL A 288 21.99 -11.46 18.28
C VAL A 288 21.10 -10.23 18.17
N GLU A 289 21.34 -9.37 17.16
CA GLU A 289 20.58 -8.17 16.90
C GLU A 289 19.12 -8.51 16.52
N TYR A 290 18.91 -9.48 15.63
CA TYR A 290 17.58 -9.93 15.22
C TYR A 290 16.77 -10.42 16.44
N TYR A 291 17.36 -11.28 17.26
CA TYR A 291 16.70 -11.78 18.48
C TYR A 291 16.41 -10.69 19.50
N THR A 292 17.27 -9.68 19.59
CA THR A 292 17.07 -8.55 20.50
C THR A 292 15.84 -7.75 20.06
N TYR A 293 15.74 -7.36 18.78
CA TYR A 293 14.59 -6.65 18.24
C TYR A 293 13.30 -7.50 18.30
N PHE A 294 13.40 -8.79 17.99
CA PHE A 294 12.28 -9.70 18.09
C PHE A 294 11.69 -9.77 19.50
N LYS A 295 12.54 -9.88 20.54
CA LYS A 295 12.10 -9.90 21.95
C LYS A 295 11.50 -8.56 22.36
N GLU A 296 12.10 -7.44 21.94
CA GLU A 296 11.59 -6.09 22.19
C GLU A 296 10.18 -5.93 21.66
N TYR A 297 9.97 -6.28 20.38
CA TYR A 297 8.66 -6.18 19.74
C TYR A 297 7.64 -7.17 20.28
N ARG A 298 8.04 -8.39 20.62
CA ARG A 298 7.15 -9.37 21.24
C ARG A 298 6.61 -8.87 22.58
N GLN A 299 7.46 -8.27 23.40
CA GLN A 299 7.04 -7.69 24.68
C GLN A 299 6.16 -6.45 24.47
N LYS A 300 6.46 -5.63 23.46
CA LYS A 300 5.72 -4.40 23.16
C LYS A 300 4.31 -4.64 22.67
N TYR A 301 4.11 -5.68 21.85
CA TYR A 301 2.85 -6.00 21.18
C TYR A 301 2.21 -7.29 21.72
N GLU A 302 2.41 -7.59 23.00
CA GLU A 302 1.75 -8.72 23.65
C GLU A 302 0.26 -8.47 23.82
N ILE A 303 -0.55 -9.44 23.38
CA ILE A 303 -2.00 -9.39 23.59
C ILE A 303 -2.28 -9.86 25.01
N VAL A 304 -2.65 -8.92 25.87
CA VAL A 304 -3.04 -9.23 27.25
C VAL A 304 -4.44 -9.84 27.22
N LYS A 305 -4.57 -11.14 27.43
CA LYS A 305 -5.88 -11.77 27.68
C LYS A 305 -6.45 -11.19 28.97
N ASN A 306 -7.61 -10.56 28.88
CA ASN A 306 -8.36 -10.09 30.05
C ASN A 306 -8.82 -11.32 30.84
N GLU A 307 -8.05 -11.75 31.85
CA GLU A 307 -8.39 -12.88 32.73
C GLU A 307 -9.70 -12.67 33.50
N GLU A 308 -10.21 -11.43 33.58
CA GLU A 308 -11.52 -11.14 34.19
C GLU A 308 -12.70 -11.72 33.41
N HIS A 309 -12.58 -11.82 32.08
CA HIS A 309 -13.66 -12.40 31.24
C HIS A 309 -13.69 -13.93 31.33
N MET A 310 -12.56 -14.58 31.54
CA MET A 310 -12.48 -16.05 31.77
C MET A 310 -13.11 -16.47 33.08
N ARG A 311 -13.00 -15.66 34.13
CA ARG A 311 -13.65 -15.94 35.41
C ARG A 311 -15.18 -15.80 35.39
N SER A 312 -15.73 -15.03 34.47
CA SER A 312 -17.18 -14.89 34.31
C SER A 312 -17.83 -16.05 33.52
N MET A 313 -17.03 -16.92 32.91
CA MET A 313 -17.50 -18.10 32.14
C MET A 313 -17.29 -19.44 32.86
N GLU A 314 -16.67 -19.45 34.05
CA GLU A 314 -16.68 -20.66 34.85
C GLU A 314 -18.15 -20.95 35.30
N PRO A 315 -18.72 -22.13 34.99
CA PRO A 315 -20.05 -22.47 35.44
C PRO A 315 -20.05 -22.47 36.96
N GLU A 316 -20.99 -21.72 37.56
CA GLU A 316 -21.24 -21.83 39.01
C GLU A 316 -21.39 -23.34 39.34
N GLU A 317 -20.45 -23.85 40.12
CA GLU A 317 -20.60 -25.20 40.69
C GLU A 317 -21.89 -25.21 41.50
N VAL A 318 -22.91 -25.88 40.95
CA VAL A 318 -24.17 -26.15 41.65
C VAL A 318 -23.87 -27.18 42.72
N GLU A 319 -23.86 -26.73 44.01
CA GLU A 319 -23.90 -27.61 45.16
C GLU A 319 -25.16 -28.48 45.21
#